data_6a0962e89ddca2492f0c1d1e304ee34d
#
_entry.id   6a0962e89ddca2492f0c1d1e304ee34d
#
_cell.length_a   1.000
_cell.length_b   1.000
_cell.length_c   1.000
_cell.angle_alpha   90.00
_cell.angle_beta   90.00
_cell.angle_gamma   90.00
#
_symmetry.space_group_name_H-M   'P 1'
#
loop_
_entity.id
_entity.type
_entity.pdbx_description
1 polymer ?
#
loop_
_entity_poly.entity_id
_entity_poly.type
_entity_poly.pdbx_seq_one_letter_code
_entity_poly.pdbx_strand_id
1 'polypeptide(L)'
;HEFVDATFISRAYQDMSLPIGHQQTISQPFVVAKMTELLIQGNVLDQKPLGAVLEIGTGCGYQTAILARFCRKVFSLERIGALSLRADNNLKKVGVDNYQLRWSDGTLGWPTPKKFDAIICTAAISQIPKKLKTQLEVHGKLICPVGDGKKQHLLLLEKKSKDEFHETVLDSVLFVPMLEGKAVSYTHLRAHETES
;
A
#
# COMPACT_ATOMS: atom_id res chain seq x y z
N HIS A 1 5.81 -6.01 -15.80
CA HIS A 1 6.30 -7.39 -15.59
C HIS A 1 7.35 -7.47 -14.47
N GLU A 2 8.07 -6.41 -14.17
CA GLU A 2 9.13 -6.40 -13.13
C GLU A 2 8.66 -6.67 -11.69
N PHE A 3 7.37 -6.55 -11.43
CA PHE A 3 6.77 -6.69 -10.09
C PHE A 3 6.08 -8.05 -9.87
N VAL A 4 6.01 -8.91 -10.89
CA VAL A 4 5.40 -10.24 -10.82
C VAL A 4 6.45 -11.34 -10.81
N ASP A 5 6.06 -12.51 -10.31
CA ASP A 5 6.94 -13.69 -10.40
C ASP A 5 7.10 -14.18 -11.84
N ALA A 6 8.23 -14.82 -12.14
CA ALA A 6 8.55 -15.34 -13.47
C ALA A 6 7.44 -16.21 -14.07
N THR A 7 6.74 -16.99 -13.23
CA THR A 7 5.62 -17.84 -13.60
C THR A 7 4.39 -17.08 -14.09
N PHE A 8 4.28 -15.79 -13.79
CA PHE A 8 3.13 -14.94 -14.13
C PHE A 8 3.44 -13.84 -15.13
N ILE A 9 4.65 -13.80 -15.70
CA ILE A 9 5.07 -12.74 -16.66
C ILE A 9 4.11 -12.64 -17.85
N SER A 10 3.62 -13.76 -18.38
CA SER A 10 2.65 -13.77 -19.48
C SER A 10 1.30 -13.13 -19.15
N ARG A 11 0.99 -12.99 -17.84
CA ARG A 11 -0.23 -12.38 -17.32
C ARG A 11 -0.01 -10.99 -16.72
N ALA A 12 1.22 -10.49 -16.70
CA ALA A 12 1.59 -9.25 -16.01
C ALA A 12 0.82 -8.01 -16.47
N TYR A 13 0.28 -8.05 -17.72
CA TYR A 13 -0.49 -6.94 -18.31
C TYR A 13 -1.99 -7.24 -18.40
N GLN A 14 -2.45 -8.37 -17.86
CA GLN A 14 -3.88 -8.65 -17.75
C GLN A 14 -4.47 -7.90 -16.56
N ASP A 15 -5.71 -7.45 -16.69
CA ASP A 15 -6.40 -6.73 -15.61
C ASP A 15 -6.94 -7.69 -14.55
N MET A 16 -6.01 -8.29 -13.79
CA MET A 16 -6.29 -9.25 -12.73
C MET A 16 -5.24 -9.17 -11.61
N SER A 17 -5.61 -9.56 -10.41
CA SER A 17 -4.67 -9.75 -9.31
C SER A 17 -3.85 -11.02 -9.50
N LEU A 18 -2.55 -11.00 -9.14
CA LEU A 18 -1.65 -12.14 -9.25
C LEU A 18 -0.96 -12.41 -7.90
N PRO A 19 -0.65 -13.67 -7.57
CA PRO A 19 0.07 -13.98 -6.33
C PRO A 19 1.48 -13.40 -6.33
N ILE A 20 1.92 -12.90 -5.17
CA ILE A 20 3.29 -12.43 -4.93
C ILE A 20 3.98 -13.20 -3.79
N GLY A 21 3.43 -14.32 -3.38
CA GLY A 21 3.88 -15.10 -2.22
C GLY A 21 3.26 -14.64 -0.91
N HIS A 22 3.53 -15.38 0.16
CA HIS A 22 3.05 -15.06 1.52
C HIS A 22 1.53 -14.86 1.63
N GLN A 23 0.75 -15.53 0.78
CA GLN A 23 -0.72 -15.36 0.67
C GLN A 23 -1.14 -13.92 0.34
N GLN A 24 -0.25 -13.15 -0.32
CA GLN A 24 -0.52 -11.80 -0.78
C GLN A 24 -0.59 -11.75 -2.30
N THR A 25 -1.17 -10.67 -2.81
CA THR A 25 -1.34 -10.45 -4.25
C THR A 25 -0.87 -9.05 -4.65
N ILE A 26 -0.36 -8.91 -5.88
CA ILE A 26 -0.33 -7.62 -6.56
C ILE A 26 -1.77 -7.29 -6.98
N SER A 27 -2.20 -6.07 -6.74
CA SER A 27 -3.55 -5.62 -7.07
C SER A 27 -3.75 -5.53 -8.59
N GLN A 28 -4.99 -5.71 -9.02
CA GLN A 28 -5.44 -5.55 -10.40
C GLN A 28 -5.05 -4.17 -10.94
N PRO A 29 -4.46 -4.05 -12.13
CA PRO A 29 -3.99 -2.78 -12.70
C PRO A 29 -5.06 -1.67 -12.73
N PHE A 30 -6.30 -1.99 -13.09
CA PHE A 30 -7.41 -1.04 -13.07
C PHE A 30 -7.65 -0.45 -11.69
N VAL A 31 -7.62 -1.27 -10.64
CA VAL A 31 -7.83 -0.82 -9.26
C VAL A 31 -6.67 0.07 -8.79
N VAL A 32 -5.43 -0.28 -9.13
CA VAL A 32 -4.24 0.55 -8.86
C VAL A 32 -4.36 1.92 -9.52
N ALA A 33 -4.74 1.95 -10.80
CA ALA A 33 -4.94 3.19 -11.55
C ALA A 33 -6.05 4.04 -10.94
N LYS A 34 -7.20 3.45 -10.65
CA LYS A 34 -8.36 4.13 -10.06
C LYS A 34 -8.05 4.73 -8.69
N MET A 35 -7.43 3.95 -7.79
CA MET A 35 -7.05 4.45 -6.47
C MET A 35 -6.04 5.59 -6.57
N THR A 36 -5.07 5.48 -7.46
CA THR A 36 -4.08 6.54 -7.70
C THR A 36 -4.74 7.80 -8.26
N GLU A 37 -5.59 7.68 -9.29
CA GLU A 37 -6.32 8.80 -9.90
C GLU A 37 -7.12 9.59 -8.85
N LEU A 38 -7.89 8.91 -8.01
CA LEU A 38 -8.70 9.52 -6.97
C LEU A 38 -7.86 10.31 -5.94
N LEU A 39 -6.65 9.82 -5.62
CA LEU A 39 -5.74 10.53 -4.72
C LEU A 39 -5.15 11.80 -5.37
N ILE A 40 -4.75 11.71 -6.63
CA ILE A 40 -4.06 12.82 -7.32
C ILE A 40 -5.04 13.82 -7.97
N GLN A 41 -6.32 13.47 -8.07
CA GLN A 41 -7.35 14.33 -8.65
C GLN A 41 -7.39 15.69 -7.94
N GLY A 42 -7.30 16.77 -8.72
CA GLY A 42 -7.11 18.13 -8.24
C GLY A 42 -5.64 18.59 -8.39
N ASN A 43 -4.68 17.80 -7.95
CA ASN A 43 -3.26 18.14 -8.08
C ASN A 43 -2.76 18.06 -9.52
N VAL A 44 -3.32 17.14 -10.32
CA VAL A 44 -3.00 17.01 -11.77
C VAL A 44 -3.44 18.25 -12.53
N LEU A 45 -4.60 18.81 -12.20
CA LEU A 45 -5.11 20.03 -12.83
C LEU A 45 -4.20 21.23 -12.54
N ASP A 46 -3.63 21.30 -11.35
CA ASP A 46 -2.71 22.35 -10.92
C ASP A 46 -1.25 22.07 -11.33
N GLN A 47 -0.97 20.93 -11.99
CA GLN A 47 0.37 20.45 -12.35
C GLN A 47 1.36 20.41 -11.16
N LYS A 48 0.84 20.18 -9.95
CA LYS A 48 1.65 20.09 -8.72
C LYS A 48 1.69 18.65 -8.23
N PRO A 49 2.89 18.06 -8.09
CA PRO A 49 3.00 16.74 -7.46
C PRO A 49 2.58 16.82 -6.00
N LEU A 50 1.99 15.73 -5.48
CA LEU A 50 1.81 15.56 -4.03
C LEU A 50 3.17 15.68 -3.32
N GLY A 51 3.20 16.18 -2.09
CA GLY A 51 4.42 16.25 -1.30
C GLY A 51 4.82 14.87 -0.79
N ALA A 52 4.19 14.43 0.29
CA ALA A 52 4.44 13.13 0.90
C ALA A 52 3.19 12.24 0.83
N VAL A 53 3.35 11.01 0.37
CA VAL A 53 2.29 9.99 0.35
C VAL A 53 2.67 8.85 1.27
N LEU A 54 1.71 8.37 2.09
CA LEU A 54 1.86 7.15 2.89
C LEU A 54 1.10 6.01 2.22
N GLU A 55 1.80 4.92 1.98
CA GLU A 55 1.25 3.65 1.52
C GLU A 55 1.27 2.62 2.65
N ILE A 56 0.17 1.90 2.84
CA ILE A 56 0.06 0.77 3.75
C ILE A 56 -0.14 -0.50 2.93
N GLY A 57 0.88 -1.39 2.98
CA GLY A 57 0.92 -2.61 2.17
C GLY A 57 1.78 -2.44 0.93
N THR A 58 3.10 -2.40 1.09
CA THR A 58 4.07 -2.27 -0.02
C THR A 58 3.96 -3.43 -1.02
N GLY A 59 3.75 -4.66 -0.50
CA GLY A 59 3.73 -5.88 -1.31
C GLY A 59 4.99 -6.06 -2.13
N CYS A 60 4.85 -6.12 -3.46
CA CYS A 60 5.98 -6.20 -4.40
C CYS A 60 6.55 -4.83 -4.81
N GLY A 61 5.97 -3.70 -4.37
CA GLY A 61 6.40 -2.34 -4.71
C GLY A 61 5.73 -1.73 -5.95
N TYR A 62 4.75 -2.40 -6.56
CA TYR A 62 4.11 -1.90 -7.78
C TYR A 62 3.35 -0.60 -7.55
N GLN A 63 2.46 -0.56 -6.55
CA GLN A 63 1.74 0.66 -6.19
C GLN A 63 2.70 1.78 -5.76
N THR A 64 3.77 1.44 -5.00
CA THR A 64 4.83 2.39 -4.62
C THR A 64 5.47 3.03 -5.86
N ALA A 65 5.82 2.22 -6.88
CA ALA A 65 6.41 2.72 -8.12
C ALA A 65 5.48 3.65 -8.92
N ILE A 66 4.18 3.36 -8.93
CA ILE A 66 3.17 4.22 -9.56
C ILE A 66 3.06 5.55 -8.80
N LEU A 67 2.90 5.53 -7.47
CA LEU A 67 2.80 6.73 -6.63
C LEU A 67 4.02 7.64 -6.75
N ALA A 68 5.20 7.04 -6.85
CA ALA A 68 6.47 7.76 -6.98
C ALA A 68 6.52 8.69 -8.21
N ARG A 69 5.69 8.45 -9.23
CA ARG A 69 5.58 9.32 -10.42
C ARG A 69 4.76 10.59 -10.17
N PHE A 70 3.96 10.62 -9.10
CA PHE A 70 2.98 11.68 -8.82
C PHE A 70 3.24 12.43 -7.52
N CYS A 71 4.28 12.06 -6.76
CA CYS A 71 4.60 12.71 -5.49
C CYS A 71 6.11 12.95 -5.34
N ARG A 72 6.46 13.83 -4.41
CA ARG A 72 7.88 14.09 -4.09
C ARG A 72 8.51 12.92 -3.36
N LYS A 73 7.77 12.24 -2.48
CA LYS A 73 8.26 11.08 -1.76
C LYS A 73 7.14 10.14 -1.31
N VAL A 74 7.32 8.85 -1.56
CA VAL A 74 6.48 7.77 -1.03
C VAL A 74 7.10 7.24 0.27
N PHE A 75 6.28 7.11 1.30
CA PHE A 75 6.57 6.38 2.52
C PHE A 75 5.71 5.14 2.53
N SER A 76 6.28 3.96 2.65
CA SER A 76 5.52 2.72 2.54
C SER A 76 5.81 1.76 3.68
N LEU A 77 4.75 1.19 4.25
CA LEU A 77 4.81 0.24 5.35
C LEU A 77 4.41 -1.15 4.87
N GLU A 78 5.25 -2.12 5.19
CA GLU A 78 5.00 -3.54 4.92
C GLU A 78 5.20 -4.35 6.20
N ARG A 79 4.22 -5.21 6.53
CA ARG A 79 4.30 -6.08 7.71
C ARG A 79 5.11 -7.35 7.49
N ILE A 80 5.33 -7.75 6.23
CA ILE A 80 6.06 -8.97 5.84
C ILE A 80 7.46 -8.58 5.38
N GLY A 81 8.47 -8.86 6.20
CA GLY A 81 9.85 -8.45 5.94
C GLY A 81 10.39 -8.91 4.59
N ALA A 82 10.07 -10.15 4.17
CA ALA A 82 10.49 -10.69 2.87
C ALA A 82 9.90 -9.89 1.69
N LEU A 83 8.64 -9.45 1.79
CA LEU A 83 8.03 -8.59 0.76
C LEU A 83 8.65 -7.20 0.76
N SER A 84 8.91 -6.62 1.93
CA SER A 84 9.59 -5.32 2.03
C SER A 84 10.96 -5.33 1.33
N LEU A 85 11.75 -6.38 1.53
CA LEU A 85 13.04 -6.56 0.86
C LEU A 85 12.89 -6.74 -0.65
N ARG A 86 11.92 -7.57 -1.08
CA ARG A 86 11.61 -7.78 -2.49
C ARG A 86 11.18 -6.48 -3.17
N ALA A 87 10.33 -5.69 -2.53
CA ALA A 87 9.89 -4.40 -3.04
C ALA A 87 11.06 -3.43 -3.25
N ASP A 88 11.98 -3.35 -2.30
CA ASP A 88 13.18 -2.52 -2.40
C ASP A 88 14.03 -2.88 -3.63
N ASN A 89 14.25 -4.18 -3.84
CA ASN A 89 14.98 -4.67 -5.01
C ASN A 89 14.25 -4.35 -6.33
N ASN A 90 12.93 -4.55 -6.39
CA ASN A 90 12.14 -4.25 -7.58
C ASN A 90 12.16 -2.74 -7.91
N LEU A 91 11.98 -1.89 -6.89
CA LEU A 91 11.98 -0.43 -7.06
C LEU A 91 13.34 0.08 -7.56
N LYS A 92 14.43 -0.41 -6.99
CA LYS A 92 15.80 -0.11 -7.46
C LYS A 92 16.01 -0.54 -8.91
N LYS A 93 15.55 -1.75 -9.26
CA LYS A 93 15.66 -2.29 -10.63
C LYS A 93 14.96 -1.41 -11.67
N VAL A 94 13.83 -0.80 -11.33
CA VAL A 94 13.08 0.08 -12.23
C VAL A 94 13.46 1.57 -12.08
N GLY A 95 14.52 1.88 -11.32
CA GLY A 95 15.08 3.23 -11.20
C GLY A 95 14.21 4.20 -10.39
N VAL A 96 13.41 3.71 -9.45
CA VAL A 96 12.66 4.54 -8.51
C VAL A 96 13.56 4.81 -7.29
N ASP A 97 13.68 6.06 -6.87
CA ASP A 97 14.56 6.51 -5.78
C ASP A 97 13.87 7.39 -4.72
N ASN A 98 12.70 7.95 -5.04
CA ASN A 98 11.96 8.84 -4.17
C ASN A 98 10.98 8.10 -3.24
N TYR A 99 11.42 7.02 -2.61
CA TYR A 99 10.64 6.25 -1.64
C TYR A 99 11.41 6.01 -0.34
N GLN A 100 10.67 5.56 0.66
CA GLN A 100 11.20 5.04 1.93
C GLN A 100 10.33 3.89 2.41
N LEU A 101 10.88 2.69 2.42
CA LEU A 101 10.19 1.50 2.94
C LEU A 101 10.48 1.31 4.42
N ARG A 102 9.53 0.73 5.13
CA ARG A 102 9.72 0.29 6.51
C ARG A 102 8.95 -0.99 6.80
N TRP A 103 9.65 -1.96 7.34
CA TRP A 103 9.03 -3.17 7.88
C TRP A 103 8.34 -2.82 9.21
N SER A 104 7.03 -2.67 9.18
CA SER A 104 6.22 -2.22 10.31
C SER A 104 4.76 -2.62 10.17
N ASP A 105 4.04 -2.56 11.29
CA ASP A 105 2.58 -2.64 11.32
C ASP A 105 1.97 -1.35 10.75
N GLY A 106 1.19 -1.49 9.68
CA GLY A 106 0.55 -0.36 9.00
C GLY A 106 -0.58 0.30 9.80
N THR A 107 -1.22 -0.44 10.73
CA THR A 107 -2.30 0.10 11.57
C THR A 107 -1.80 1.20 12.52
N LEU A 108 -0.51 1.17 12.84
CA LEU A 108 0.15 2.16 13.68
C LEU A 108 0.57 3.44 12.93
N GLY A 109 0.39 3.45 11.59
CA GLY A 109 0.84 4.54 10.74
C GLY A 109 2.36 4.71 10.73
N TRP A 110 2.83 5.80 10.15
CA TRP A 110 4.27 6.11 10.12
C TRP A 110 4.78 6.46 11.53
N PRO A 111 5.93 5.91 11.96
CA PRO A 111 6.34 5.97 13.37
C PRO A 111 6.83 7.34 13.85
N THR A 112 7.06 8.30 12.96
CA THR A 112 7.42 9.67 13.33
C THR A 112 6.22 10.61 13.24
N PRO A 113 6.23 11.79 13.90
CA PRO A 113 5.16 12.77 13.83
C PRO A 113 5.15 13.49 12.46
N LYS A 114 4.90 12.72 11.40
CA LYS A 114 4.80 13.20 10.02
C LYS A 114 3.36 13.17 9.56
N LYS A 115 3.00 14.14 8.73
CA LYS A 115 1.74 14.17 8.02
C LYS A 115 1.93 13.95 6.53
N PHE A 116 0.85 13.55 5.86
CA PHE A 116 0.85 13.14 4.47
C PHE A 116 -0.26 13.85 3.70
N ASP A 117 0.03 14.27 2.49
CA ASP A 117 -0.97 14.86 1.58
C ASP A 117 -1.98 13.81 1.11
N ALA A 118 -1.52 12.56 1.02
CA ALA A 118 -2.38 11.43 0.71
C ALA A 118 -1.94 10.16 1.45
N ILE A 119 -2.92 9.30 1.75
CA ILE A 119 -2.71 7.97 2.33
C ILE A 119 -3.46 6.94 1.49
N ILE A 120 -2.81 5.84 1.16
CA ILE A 120 -3.42 4.71 0.45
C ILE A 120 -3.23 3.43 1.24
N CYS A 121 -4.29 2.64 1.40
CA CYS A 121 -4.20 1.29 1.94
C CYS A 121 -4.47 0.28 0.84
N THR A 122 -3.55 -0.65 0.63
CA THR A 122 -3.66 -1.73 -0.35
C THR A 122 -4.06 -3.07 0.28
N ALA A 123 -4.59 -3.01 1.49
CA ALA A 123 -5.20 -4.12 2.22
C ALA A 123 -6.49 -3.65 2.89
N ALA A 124 -7.48 -4.53 3.00
CA ALA A 124 -8.80 -4.21 3.52
C ALA A 124 -8.79 -4.06 5.05
N ILE A 125 -9.50 -3.06 5.54
CA ILE A 125 -9.65 -2.73 6.96
C ILE A 125 -11.12 -2.78 7.36
N SER A 126 -11.41 -3.15 8.61
CA SER A 126 -12.78 -3.08 9.14
C SER A 126 -13.19 -1.63 9.44
N GLN A 127 -12.24 -0.82 9.89
CA GLN A 127 -12.41 0.62 10.13
C GLN A 127 -11.07 1.34 9.98
N ILE A 128 -11.11 2.61 9.56
CA ILE A 128 -9.89 3.41 9.38
C ILE A 128 -9.24 3.69 10.74
N PRO A 129 -7.97 3.25 10.95
CA PRO A 129 -7.25 3.51 12.20
C PRO A 129 -7.17 5.01 12.49
N LYS A 130 -7.44 5.38 13.74
CA LYS A 130 -7.33 6.78 14.20
C LYS A 130 -5.98 7.41 13.83
N LYS A 131 -4.91 6.63 13.91
CA LYS A 131 -3.55 7.08 13.62
C LYS A 131 -3.41 7.56 12.18
N LEU A 132 -4.01 6.87 11.20
CA LEU A 132 -3.98 7.30 9.80
C LEU A 132 -4.76 8.61 9.61
N LYS A 133 -5.94 8.73 10.22
CA LYS A 133 -6.71 10.00 10.18
C LYS A 133 -5.91 11.18 10.76
N THR A 134 -5.15 10.96 11.85
CA THR A 134 -4.32 12.03 12.45
C THR A 134 -3.09 12.38 11.63
N GLN A 135 -2.57 11.45 10.84
CA GLN A 135 -1.42 11.67 9.96
C GLN A 135 -1.80 12.25 8.59
N LEU A 136 -3.08 12.36 8.29
CA LEU A 136 -3.54 13.01 7.07
C LEU A 136 -3.51 14.54 7.25
N GLU A 137 -2.95 15.26 6.26
CA GLU A 137 -3.01 16.72 6.22
C GLU A 137 -4.44 17.22 6.03
N VAL A 138 -4.71 18.47 6.40
CA VAL A 138 -5.97 19.15 6.03
C VAL A 138 -5.98 19.28 4.50
N HIS A 139 -7.13 19.00 3.89
CA HIS A 139 -7.35 18.83 2.45
C HIS A 139 -6.69 17.57 1.84
N GLY A 140 -6.04 16.74 2.67
CA GLY A 140 -5.50 15.46 2.25
C GLY A 140 -6.60 14.42 2.01
N LYS A 141 -6.25 13.39 1.24
CA LYS A 141 -7.14 12.29 0.87
C LYS A 141 -6.59 10.96 1.38
N LEU A 142 -7.47 10.11 1.90
CA LEU A 142 -7.14 8.73 2.23
C LEU A 142 -8.07 7.81 1.45
N ILE A 143 -7.49 6.83 0.75
CA ILE A 143 -8.26 5.81 0.03
C ILE A 143 -7.93 4.43 0.57
N CYS A 144 -8.95 3.63 0.87
CA CYS A 144 -8.77 2.30 1.41
C CYS A 144 -9.97 1.39 1.10
N PRO A 145 -9.75 0.08 0.94
CA PRO A 145 -10.82 -0.90 0.95
C PRO A 145 -11.30 -1.08 2.40
N VAL A 146 -12.61 -0.95 2.63
CA VAL A 146 -13.26 -1.10 3.94
C VAL A 146 -14.26 -2.25 3.88
N GLY A 147 -14.24 -3.10 4.87
CA GLY A 147 -15.11 -4.25 5.01
C GLY A 147 -14.37 -5.51 5.41
N ASP A 148 -15.09 -6.60 5.45
CA ASP A 148 -14.57 -7.93 5.81
C ASP A 148 -14.93 -8.98 4.74
N GLY A 149 -14.11 -10.01 4.65
CA GLY A 149 -14.33 -11.13 3.73
C GLY A 149 -14.62 -10.64 2.30
N LYS A 150 -15.79 -11.03 1.76
CA LYS A 150 -16.23 -10.71 0.39
C LYS A 150 -17.04 -9.40 0.29
N LYS A 151 -17.36 -8.75 1.41
CA LYS A 151 -18.16 -7.53 1.46
C LYS A 151 -17.26 -6.32 1.74
N GLN A 152 -16.50 -5.92 0.72
CA GLN A 152 -15.62 -4.77 0.79
C GLN A 152 -16.03 -3.73 -0.24
N HIS A 153 -15.84 -2.47 0.09
CA HIS A 153 -15.99 -1.34 -0.84
C HIS A 153 -14.80 -0.40 -0.69
N LEU A 154 -14.49 0.28 -1.74
CA LEU A 154 -13.49 1.32 -1.72
C LEU A 154 -14.08 2.56 -1.06
N LEU A 155 -13.37 3.13 -0.08
CA LEU A 155 -13.76 4.35 0.64
C LEU A 155 -12.73 5.44 0.36
N LEU A 156 -13.19 6.60 -0.08
CA LEU A 156 -12.40 7.82 -0.14
C LEU A 156 -12.78 8.72 1.04
N LEU A 157 -11.78 9.06 1.86
CA LEU A 157 -11.90 9.98 2.98
C LEU A 157 -11.14 11.27 2.64
N GLU A 158 -11.82 12.39 2.65
CA GLU A 158 -11.23 13.72 2.49
C GLU A 158 -11.25 14.46 3.84
N LYS A 159 -10.12 14.97 4.27
CA LYS A 159 -10.04 15.75 5.50
C LYS A 159 -10.33 17.22 5.22
N LYS A 160 -11.46 17.72 5.71
CA LYS A 160 -11.90 19.11 5.49
C LYS A 160 -11.30 20.08 6.49
N SER A 161 -11.19 19.65 7.77
CA SER A 161 -10.52 20.40 8.84
C SER A 161 -9.85 19.46 9.84
N LYS A 162 -9.39 19.94 10.99
CA LYS A 162 -8.69 19.13 11.99
C LYS A 162 -9.49 17.88 12.40
N ASP A 163 -10.80 18.02 12.58
CA ASP A 163 -11.66 16.96 13.11
C ASP A 163 -12.83 16.61 12.18
N GLU A 164 -12.91 17.24 11.00
CA GLU A 164 -13.98 17.05 10.03
C GLU A 164 -13.49 16.26 8.81
N PHE A 165 -14.23 15.23 8.46
CA PHE A 165 -13.95 14.34 7.34
C PHE A 165 -15.20 14.14 6.48
N HIS A 166 -15.00 14.11 5.18
CA HIS A 166 -16.03 13.72 4.22
C HIS A 166 -15.70 12.33 3.69
N GLU A 167 -16.65 11.42 3.74
CA GLU A 167 -16.52 10.03 3.32
C GLU A 167 -17.35 9.78 2.06
N THR A 168 -16.74 9.19 1.04
CA THR A 168 -17.43 8.78 -0.18
C THR A 168 -17.21 7.28 -0.39
N VAL A 169 -18.30 6.52 -0.38
CA VAL A 169 -18.29 5.08 -0.69
C VAL A 169 -18.28 4.93 -2.20
N LEU A 170 -17.37 4.10 -2.70
CA LEU A 170 -17.14 3.83 -4.12
C LEU A 170 -17.47 2.36 -4.45
N ASP A 171 -16.82 1.82 -5.49
CA ASP A 171 -17.12 0.48 -5.99
C ASP A 171 -16.80 -0.64 -4.99
N SER A 172 -17.45 -1.78 -5.22
CA SER A 172 -17.09 -3.03 -4.57
C SER A 172 -15.73 -3.51 -5.02
N VAL A 173 -14.90 -3.94 -4.08
CA VAL A 173 -13.52 -4.44 -4.31
C VAL A 173 -13.28 -5.68 -3.47
N LEU A 174 -12.18 -6.37 -3.76
CA LEU A 174 -11.71 -7.50 -2.97
C LEU A 174 -10.20 -7.41 -2.76
N PHE A 175 -9.81 -7.14 -1.53
CA PHE A 175 -8.43 -7.08 -1.09
C PHE A 175 -8.13 -8.11 -0.01
N VAL A 176 -6.86 -8.44 0.15
CA VAL A 176 -6.37 -9.18 1.32
C VAL A 176 -6.60 -8.37 2.60
N PRO A 177 -6.87 -9.00 3.75
CA PRO A 177 -7.11 -8.27 4.99
C PRO A 177 -5.83 -7.60 5.50
N MET A 178 -5.96 -6.38 6.03
CA MET A 178 -4.92 -5.75 6.82
C MET A 178 -4.85 -6.41 8.19
N LEU A 179 -3.70 -6.99 8.49
CA LEU A 179 -3.45 -7.66 9.76
C LEU A 179 -2.52 -6.82 10.63
N GLU A 180 -2.77 -6.80 11.93
CA GLU A 180 -1.92 -6.15 12.91
C GLU A 180 -0.59 -6.90 13.11
N GLY A 181 0.40 -6.19 13.63
CA GLY A 181 1.72 -6.72 13.95
C GLY A 181 2.61 -6.98 12.74
N LYS A 182 3.87 -7.27 13.02
CA LYS A 182 4.84 -7.72 12.01
C LYS A 182 4.74 -9.22 11.81
N ALA A 183 4.76 -9.67 10.56
CA ALA A 183 4.89 -11.09 10.28
C ALA A 183 6.36 -11.52 10.46
N VAL A 184 6.61 -12.41 11.41
CA VAL A 184 7.92 -13.03 11.62
C VAL A 184 7.89 -14.40 10.94
N SER A 185 8.69 -14.59 9.89
CA SER A 185 8.92 -15.93 9.32
C SER A 185 9.91 -16.65 10.24
N TYR A 186 9.44 -17.59 11.02
CA TYR A 186 10.33 -18.57 11.64
C TYR A 186 10.84 -19.52 10.54
N THR A 187 12.02 -19.27 10.03
CA THR A 187 12.82 -20.30 9.38
C THR A 187 13.20 -21.29 10.48
N HIS A 188 12.54 -22.44 10.53
CA HIS A 188 13.03 -23.56 11.32
C HIS A 188 14.38 -23.97 10.77
N LEU A 189 15.43 -23.52 11.41
CA LEU A 189 16.73 -24.20 11.36
C LEU A 189 16.49 -25.56 11.99
N ARG A 190 16.22 -26.58 11.17
CA ARG A 190 16.39 -27.97 11.61
C ARG A 190 17.88 -28.13 11.93
N ALA A 191 18.19 -28.14 13.21
CA ALA A 191 19.43 -28.66 13.69
C ALA A 191 19.46 -30.13 13.23
N HIS A 192 20.40 -30.45 12.34
CA HIS A 192 20.80 -31.82 12.13
C HIS A 192 21.50 -32.28 13.39
N GLU A 193 20.76 -32.97 14.25
CA GLU A 193 21.38 -33.84 15.23
C GLU A 193 22.09 -34.94 14.46
N THR A 194 23.40 -34.84 14.41
CA THR A 194 24.28 -35.93 14.04
C THR A 194 24.32 -36.88 15.21
N GLU A 195 23.54 -37.97 15.12
CA GLU A 195 23.77 -39.12 15.95
C GLU A 195 25.08 -39.78 15.50
N SER A 196 26.00 -39.87 16.45
CA SER A 196 27.23 -40.69 16.39
C SER A 196 26.96 -42.10 16.92
#